data_c55c0a188abcbad4dc42edcf14ce3c38
#
_entry.id   c55c0a188abcbad4dc42edcf14ce3c38
#
_cell.length_a   1.000
_cell.length_b   1.000
_cell.length_c   1.000
_cell.angle_alpha   90.00
_cell.angle_beta   90.00
_cell.angle_gamma   90.00
#
_symmetry.space_group_name_H-M   'P 1'
#
loop_
_entity.id
_entity.type
_entity.pdbx_description
1 polymer ?
#
loop_
_entity_poly.entity_id
_entity_poly.type
_entity_poly.pdbx_seq_one_letter_code
_entity_poly.pdbx_strand_id
1 'polypeptide(L)'
;MRVQKYIKKSIISNIYTSFVHHFCPMMKIFKTQRALKEHLSSIEEKLVVGFAPTMGSLHEGHLSLIRESKKRCDIVVCSIFVNPTQFNAVSDFENYPKDYVEDIELLKSAGCDVLFLPNDVDEVYQNEKKVSLELGNLVNVLEGEHRPGHFDGVMRVVKLLFDIVQPDKAFFGLKDFQQFLVIQKMAKVLNMEIEVLGCDIVREENGLAMSSRNKRLSNTELKNALVLQK
;
A
#
# COMPACT_ATOMS: atom_id res chain seq x y z
N MET A 1 -10.15 42.27 38.20
CA MET A 1 -10.04 42.34 36.69
C MET A 1 -8.97 41.44 36.03
N ARG A 2 -8.19 40.59 36.75
CA ARG A 2 -7.18 39.69 36.14
C ARG A 2 -7.63 38.24 35.88
N VAL A 3 -8.68 37.79 36.54
CA VAL A 3 -9.17 36.39 36.47
C VAL A 3 -9.99 36.09 35.19
N GLN A 4 -10.75 37.09 34.71
CA GLN A 4 -11.57 36.93 33.49
C GLN A 4 -10.76 36.81 32.18
N LYS A 5 -9.50 37.23 32.18
CA LYS A 5 -8.61 37.14 30.97
C LYS A 5 -8.01 35.75 30.78
N TYR A 6 -7.87 34.96 31.87
CA TYR A 6 -7.32 33.58 31.80
C TYR A 6 -8.38 32.56 31.38
N ILE A 7 -9.62 32.73 31.76
CA ILE A 7 -10.72 31.83 31.40
C ILE A 7 -11.05 31.92 29.91
N LYS A 8 -11.01 33.12 29.32
CA LYS A 8 -11.23 33.28 27.86
C LYS A 8 -10.13 32.66 27.01
N LYS A 9 -8.86 32.68 27.43
CA LYS A 9 -7.75 32.07 26.66
C LYS A 9 -7.78 30.54 26.70
N SER A 10 -8.16 29.93 27.82
CA SER A 10 -8.25 28.47 27.95
C SER A 10 -9.44 27.87 27.18
N ILE A 11 -10.57 28.55 27.14
CA ILE A 11 -11.76 28.08 26.41
C ILE A 11 -11.56 28.22 24.89
N ILE A 12 -10.92 29.29 24.42
CA ILE A 12 -10.64 29.48 22.99
C ILE A 12 -9.59 28.48 22.50
N SER A 13 -8.55 28.15 23.29
CA SER A 13 -7.56 27.15 22.90
C SER A 13 -8.16 25.74 22.82
N ASN A 14 -9.05 25.38 23.76
CA ASN A 14 -9.73 24.07 23.73
C ASN A 14 -10.80 23.95 22.63
N ILE A 15 -11.43 25.05 22.23
CA ILE A 15 -12.37 25.05 21.09
C ILE A 15 -11.60 24.96 19.76
N TYR A 16 -10.46 25.62 19.63
CA TYR A 16 -9.61 25.50 18.42
C TYR A 16 -9.00 24.09 18.29
N THR A 17 -8.60 23.43 19.38
CA THR A 17 -8.06 22.07 19.34
C THR A 17 -9.14 21.01 19.03
N SER A 18 -10.41 21.24 19.40
CA SER A 18 -11.48 20.31 19.11
C SER A 18 -12.10 20.49 17.70
N PHE A 19 -11.94 21.67 17.08
CA PHE A 19 -12.48 21.94 15.74
C PHE A 19 -11.52 21.54 14.58
N VAL A 20 -10.23 21.33 14.86
CA VAL A 20 -9.24 20.89 13.86
C VAL A 20 -9.36 19.39 13.52
N HIS A 21 -10.14 18.61 14.28
CA HIS A 21 -10.24 17.15 14.11
C HIS A 21 -11.43 16.67 13.25
N HIS A 22 -12.16 17.53 12.53
CA HIS A 22 -13.34 17.11 11.74
C HIS A 22 -13.36 17.63 10.29
N PHE A 23 -12.26 18.14 9.77
CA PHE A 23 -12.08 18.24 8.33
C PHE A 23 -11.29 17.00 7.90
N CYS A 24 -11.96 15.87 7.67
CA CYS A 24 -11.35 14.76 6.93
C CYS A 24 -11.07 15.32 5.52
N PRO A 25 -9.82 15.65 5.16
CA PRO A 25 -9.55 16.13 3.81
C PRO A 25 -9.98 15.03 2.85
N MET A 26 -10.82 15.38 1.86
CA MET A 26 -11.25 14.40 0.85
C MET A 26 -10.01 13.75 0.24
N MET A 27 -9.94 12.42 0.22
CA MET A 27 -8.88 11.66 -0.43
C MET A 27 -8.70 12.16 -1.86
N LYS A 28 -7.47 12.54 -2.22
CA LYS A 28 -7.13 13.00 -3.57
C LYS A 28 -6.75 11.82 -4.45
N ILE A 29 -7.26 11.80 -5.68
CA ILE A 29 -7.01 10.72 -6.64
C ILE A 29 -6.20 11.26 -7.80
N PHE A 30 -5.06 10.65 -8.07
CA PHE A 30 -4.17 10.99 -9.18
C PHE A 30 -4.07 9.83 -10.16
N LYS A 31 -4.18 10.14 -11.44
CA LYS A 31 -4.15 9.15 -12.53
C LYS A 31 -2.86 9.21 -13.33
N THR A 32 -2.01 10.22 -13.10
CA THR A 32 -0.74 10.37 -13.77
C THR A 32 0.40 10.57 -12.78
N GLN A 33 1.60 10.02 -13.09
CA GLN A 33 2.80 10.25 -12.28
C GLN A 33 3.08 11.74 -12.09
N ARG A 34 2.91 12.52 -13.16
CA ARG A 34 3.20 13.96 -13.14
C ARG A 34 2.35 14.67 -12.10
N ALA A 35 1.02 14.50 -12.16
CA ALA A 35 0.12 15.15 -11.23
C ALA A 35 0.34 14.70 -9.77
N LEU A 36 0.64 13.41 -9.56
CA LEU A 36 0.99 12.90 -8.24
C LEU A 36 2.28 13.53 -7.71
N LYS A 37 3.35 13.55 -8.52
CA LYS A 37 4.64 14.14 -8.12
C LYS A 37 4.53 15.64 -7.85
N GLU A 38 3.81 16.38 -8.67
CA GLU A 38 3.53 17.80 -8.45
C GLU A 38 2.79 18.03 -7.12
N HIS A 39 1.83 17.16 -6.79
CA HIS A 39 1.14 17.24 -5.51
C HIS A 39 2.05 16.88 -4.32
N LEU A 40 2.78 15.76 -4.38
CA LEU A 40 3.64 15.32 -3.27
C LEU A 40 4.79 16.32 -3.04
N SER A 41 5.37 16.91 -4.10
CA SER A 41 6.39 17.95 -3.96
C SER A 41 5.88 19.28 -3.40
N SER A 42 4.56 19.50 -3.37
CA SER A 42 3.93 20.65 -2.71
C SER A 42 3.68 20.46 -1.21
N ILE A 43 3.89 19.25 -0.71
CA ILE A 43 3.76 18.92 0.71
C ILE A 43 5.01 19.43 1.44
N GLU A 44 4.85 19.89 2.69
CA GLU A 44 5.97 20.30 3.52
C GLU A 44 6.98 19.17 3.73
N GLU A 45 8.25 19.40 3.51
CA GLU A 45 9.35 18.42 3.64
C GLU A 45 9.44 17.75 5.03
N LYS A 46 8.82 18.34 6.03
CA LYS A 46 8.80 17.81 7.40
C LYS A 46 7.79 16.68 7.60
N LEU A 47 6.83 16.54 6.69
CA LEU A 47 5.76 15.57 6.81
C LEU A 47 6.21 14.19 6.32
N VAL A 48 6.00 13.18 7.15
CA VAL A 48 6.34 11.79 6.85
C VAL A 48 5.30 11.20 5.90
N VAL A 49 5.75 10.72 4.75
CA VAL A 49 4.91 10.08 3.72
C VAL A 49 4.97 8.56 3.88
N GLY A 50 3.83 7.96 4.18
CA GLY A 50 3.65 6.50 4.19
C GLY A 50 3.02 6.01 2.90
N PHE A 51 3.44 4.83 2.44
CA PHE A 51 2.96 4.24 1.19
C PHE A 51 2.54 2.78 1.35
N ALA A 52 1.36 2.43 0.84
CA ALA A 52 0.89 1.06 0.75
C ALA A 52 0.57 0.71 -0.72
N PRO A 53 1.47 0.01 -1.44
CA PRO A 53 1.18 -0.45 -2.81
C PRO A 53 0.20 -1.61 -2.80
N THR A 54 -0.82 -1.54 -3.66
CA THR A 54 -1.83 -2.60 -3.83
C THR A 54 -2.15 -2.84 -5.31
N MET A 55 -2.85 -3.93 -5.57
CA MET A 55 -3.41 -4.22 -6.90
C MET A 55 -4.93 -3.99 -6.97
N GLY A 56 -5.54 -3.41 -5.94
CA GLY A 56 -7.00 -3.28 -5.83
C GLY A 56 -7.67 -4.57 -5.34
N SER A 57 -9.01 -4.63 -5.48
CA SER A 57 -9.86 -5.65 -4.84
C SER A 57 -9.58 -5.72 -3.34
N LEU A 58 -9.71 -4.57 -2.71
CA LEU A 58 -9.29 -4.35 -1.34
C LEU A 58 -10.15 -5.13 -0.35
N HIS A 59 -9.55 -5.46 0.77
CA HIS A 59 -10.17 -6.12 1.91
C HIS A 59 -9.48 -5.65 3.20
N GLU A 60 -10.00 -6.03 4.37
CA GLU A 60 -9.47 -5.59 5.66
C GLU A 60 -7.95 -5.80 5.83
N GLY A 61 -7.38 -6.82 5.20
CA GLY A 61 -5.92 -7.01 5.16
C GLY A 61 -5.17 -5.86 4.48
N HIS A 62 -5.73 -5.25 3.43
CA HIS A 62 -5.14 -4.07 2.80
C HIS A 62 -5.42 -2.80 3.63
N LEU A 63 -6.65 -2.68 4.18
CA LEU A 63 -7.02 -1.52 4.99
C LEU A 63 -6.24 -1.43 6.29
N SER A 64 -5.80 -2.57 6.83
CA SER A 64 -4.91 -2.59 8.00
C SER A 64 -3.57 -1.90 7.71
N LEU A 65 -3.03 -2.02 6.48
CA LEU A 65 -1.80 -1.31 6.06
C LEU A 65 -2.01 0.21 6.06
N ILE A 66 -3.17 0.66 5.56
CA ILE A 66 -3.53 2.08 5.54
C ILE A 66 -3.64 2.63 6.97
N ARG A 67 -4.36 1.90 7.85
CA ARG A 67 -4.51 2.32 9.25
C ARG A 67 -3.18 2.29 10.01
N GLU A 68 -2.30 1.33 9.73
CA GLU A 68 -0.98 1.28 10.35
C GLU A 68 -0.08 2.40 9.83
N SER A 69 -0.16 2.71 8.54
CA SER A 69 0.50 3.88 7.96
C SER A 69 0.01 5.19 8.61
N LYS A 70 -1.31 5.33 8.81
CA LYS A 70 -1.91 6.53 9.44
C LYS A 70 -1.46 6.76 10.90
N LYS A 71 -1.06 5.70 11.61
CA LYS A 71 -0.51 5.83 12.97
C LYS A 71 0.93 6.34 13.00
N ARG A 72 1.67 6.20 11.88
CA ARG A 72 3.14 6.40 11.82
C ARG A 72 3.57 7.47 10.83
N CYS A 73 2.64 8.00 10.04
CA CYS A 73 2.90 8.94 8.96
C CYS A 73 1.85 10.05 8.95
N ASP A 74 2.24 11.21 8.45
CA ASP A 74 1.38 12.39 8.35
C ASP A 74 0.48 12.29 7.11
N ILE A 75 1.02 11.78 6.01
CA ILE A 75 0.34 11.57 4.72
C ILE A 75 0.38 10.10 4.35
N VAL A 76 -0.78 9.54 4.05
CA VAL A 76 -0.90 8.13 3.60
C VAL A 76 -1.25 8.08 2.12
N VAL A 77 -0.34 7.51 1.35
CA VAL A 77 -0.50 7.24 -0.08
C VAL A 77 -0.80 5.76 -0.29
N CYS A 78 -1.80 5.46 -1.10
CA CYS A 78 -2.05 4.11 -1.61
C CYS A 78 -1.93 4.11 -3.13
N SER A 79 -1.48 3.02 -3.73
CA SER A 79 -1.65 2.80 -5.17
C SER A 79 -2.57 1.62 -5.44
N ILE A 80 -3.35 1.70 -6.52
CA ILE A 80 -4.06 0.56 -7.09
C ILE A 80 -3.56 0.36 -8.50
N PHE A 81 -2.70 -0.64 -8.68
CA PHE A 81 -2.11 -0.95 -9.98
C PHE A 81 -1.96 -2.47 -10.18
N VAL A 82 -2.74 -3.03 -11.12
CA VAL A 82 -2.64 -4.44 -11.49
C VAL A 82 -1.48 -4.60 -12.47
N ASN A 83 -0.33 -5.02 -11.95
CA ASN A 83 0.90 -5.13 -12.70
C ASN A 83 0.95 -6.41 -13.55
N PRO A 84 0.97 -6.34 -14.89
CA PRO A 84 0.98 -7.53 -15.73
C PRO A 84 2.25 -8.38 -15.58
N THR A 85 3.40 -7.75 -15.27
CA THR A 85 4.71 -8.43 -15.29
C THR A 85 4.95 -9.40 -14.14
N GLN A 86 4.10 -9.37 -13.09
CA GLN A 86 4.20 -10.28 -11.94
C GLN A 86 3.27 -11.49 -12.02
N PHE A 87 2.45 -11.58 -13.07
CA PHE A 87 1.56 -12.73 -13.29
C PHE A 87 2.22 -13.78 -14.15
N ASN A 88 2.27 -15.03 -13.68
CA ASN A 88 2.78 -16.15 -14.45
C ASN A 88 1.74 -16.72 -15.43
N ALA A 89 0.45 -16.53 -15.16
CA ALA A 89 -0.64 -16.95 -16.02
C ALA A 89 -1.43 -15.76 -16.53
N VAL A 90 -1.63 -15.67 -17.84
CA VAL A 90 -2.45 -14.61 -18.47
C VAL A 90 -3.87 -14.64 -17.92
N SER A 91 -4.43 -15.83 -17.73
CA SER A 91 -5.79 -16.01 -17.17
C SER A 91 -5.92 -15.45 -15.75
N ASP A 92 -4.89 -15.48 -14.89
CA ASP A 92 -4.94 -14.88 -13.54
C ASP A 92 -4.92 -13.35 -13.61
N PHE A 93 -4.19 -12.78 -14.57
CA PHE A 93 -4.18 -11.34 -14.83
C PHE A 93 -5.53 -10.83 -15.39
N GLU A 94 -6.07 -11.51 -16.41
CA GLU A 94 -7.34 -11.12 -17.04
C GLU A 94 -8.52 -11.23 -16.09
N ASN A 95 -8.52 -12.25 -15.23
CA ASN A 95 -9.57 -12.49 -14.24
C ASN A 95 -9.28 -11.84 -12.88
N TYR A 96 -8.26 -10.99 -12.77
CA TYR A 96 -8.00 -10.30 -11.50
C TYR A 96 -9.15 -9.34 -11.21
N PRO A 97 -9.80 -9.41 -10.04
CA PRO A 97 -10.98 -8.61 -9.75
C PRO A 97 -10.63 -7.12 -9.67
N LYS A 98 -11.50 -6.30 -10.28
CA LYS A 98 -11.32 -4.83 -10.34
C LYS A 98 -12.66 -4.18 -9.99
N ASP A 99 -12.73 -3.58 -8.82
CA ASP A 99 -13.85 -2.73 -8.39
C ASP A 99 -13.31 -1.44 -7.80
N TYR A 100 -12.96 -0.52 -8.68
CA TYR A 100 -12.35 0.75 -8.26
C TYR A 100 -13.31 1.63 -7.45
N VAL A 101 -14.63 1.47 -7.62
CA VAL A 101 -15.61 2.25 -6.85
C VAL A 101 -15.60 1.79 -5.40
N GLU A 102 -15.71 0.49 -5.18
CA GLU A 102 -15.64 -0.10 -3.83
C GLU A 102 -14.29 0.20 -3.18
N ASP A 103 -13.19 -0.02 -3.91
CA ASP A 103 -11.83 0.22 -3.42
C ASP A 103 -11.62 1.67 -2.95
N ILE A 104 -12.14 2.67 -3.70
CA ILE A 104 -12.05 4.09 -3.35
C ILE A 104 -12.80 4.38 -2.05
N GLU A 105 -14.01 3.86 -1.87
CA GLU A 105 -14.79 4.07 -0.64
C GLU A 105 -14.13 3.39 0.57
N LEU A 106 -13.57 2.19 0.39
CA LEU A 106 -12.81 1.49 1.42
C LEU A 106 -11.56 2.29 1.84
N LEU A 107 -10.80 2.83 0.90
CA LEU A 107 -9.62 3.65 1.19
C LEU A 107 -9.98 4.94 1.94
N LYS A 108 -11.05 5.63 1.53
CA LYS A 108 -11.57 6.79 2.25
C LYS A 108 -11.91 6.45 3.69
N SER A 109 -12.62 5.33 3.89
CA SER A 109 -13.03 4.88 5.23
C SER A 109 -11.84 4.52 6.13
N ALA A 110 -10.74 4.05 5.55
CA ALA A 110 -9.52 3.71 6.26
C ALA A 110 -8.61 4.92 6.55
N GLY A 111 -8.93 6.11 5.99
CA GLY A 111 -8.18 7.35 6.21
C GLY A 111 -7.00 7.53 5.27
N CYS A 112 -7.06 6.96 4.04
CA CYS A 112 -6.10 7.24 2.99
C CYS A 112 -6.21 8.70 2.53
N ASP A 113 -5.08 9.39 2.38
CA ASP A 113 -5.06 10.80 1.99
C ASP A 113 -4.91 10.97 0.47
N VAL A 114 -4.14 10.07 -0.16
CA VAL A 114 -3.81 10.13 -1.59
C VAL A 114 -3.91 8.75 -2.22
N LEU A 115 -4.65 8.63 -3.31
CA LEU A 115 -4.70 7.45 -4.15
C LEU A 115 -4.01 7.70 -5.49
N PHE A 116 -3.02 6.87 -5.82
CA PHE A 116 -2.48 6.76 -7.17
C PHE A 116 -3.22 5.64 -7.91
N LEU A 117 -4.03 6.00 -8.88
CA LEU A 117 -4.80 5.10 -9.73
C LEU A 117 -4.42 5.37 -11.19
N PRO A 118 -3.28 4.84 -11.70
CA PRO A 118 -2.80 5.14 -13.04
C PRO A 118 -3.81 4.75 -14.12
N ASN A 119 -3.88 5.54 -15.19
CA ASN A 119 -4.80 5.30 -16.31
C ASN A 119 -4.50 3.98 -17.04
N ASP A 120 -3.22 3.66 -17.18
CA ASP A 120 -2.73 2.49 -17.90
C ASP A 120 -1.36 2.02 -17.38
N VAL A 121 -0.83 0.97 -18.00
CA VAL A 121 0.46 0.39 -17.63
C VAL A 121 1.61 1.34 -17.97
N ASP A 122 1.52 2.04 -19.09
CA ASP A 122 2.59 2.93 -19.57
C ASP A 122 2.80 4.11 -18.61
N GLU A 123 1.74 4.55 -17.93
CA GLU A 123 1.82 5.60 -16.90
C GLU A 123 2.77 5.22 -15.76
N VAL A 124 2.90 3.93 -15.43
CA VAL A 124 3.85 3.46 -14.42
C VAL A 124 5.25 3.21 -15.01
N TYR A 125 5.33 2.74 -16.26
CA TYR A 125 6.57 2.25 -16.88
C TYR A 125 7.29 3.27 -17.78
N GLN A 126 6.68 4.41 -18.13
CA GLN A 126 7.20 5.39 -19.10
C GLN A 126 8.64 5.89 -18.83
N ASN A 127 9.06 5.91 -17.58
CA ASN A 127 10.39 6.39 -17.18
C ASN A 127 11.27 5.29 -16.58
N GLU A 128 10.98 4.04 -16.93
CA GLU A 128 11.70 2.91 -16.36
C GLU A 128 13.17 2.93 -16.74
N LYS A 129 14.03 2.90 -15.72
CA LYS A 129 15.43 2.55 -15.86
C LYS A 129 15.60 1.08 -15.51
N LYS A 130 15.98 0.25 -16.46
CA LYS A 130 16.27 -1.17 -16.22
C LYS A 130 17.40 -1.28 -15.20
N VAL A 131 17.12 -1.90 -14.07
CA VAL A 131 18.09 -2.22 -13.04
C VAL A 131 18.11 -3.73 -12.90
N SER A 132 19.27 -4.33 -13.11
CA SER A 132 19.48 -5.74 -12.77
C SER A 132 19.84 -5.83 -11.30
N LEU A 133 19.05 -6.58 -10.53
CA LEU A 133 19.25 -6.79 -9.11
C LEU A 133 19.54 -8.25 -8.83
N GLU A 134 20.70 -8.52 -8.27
CA GLU A 134 21.04 -9.85 -7.78
C GLU A 134 20.67 -9.97 -6.30
N LEU A 135 19.53 -10.58 -6.01
CA LEU A 135 19.10 -10.83 -4.64
C LEU A 135 19.47 -12.24 -4.12
N GLY A 136 20.32 -12.96 -4.89
CA GLY A 136 20.76 -14.32 -4.56
C GLY A 136 19.59 -15.30 -4.51
N ASN A 137 19.68 -16.30 -3.62
CA ASN A 137 18.68 -17.37 -3.55
C ASN A 137 17.29 -16.91 -3.08
N LEU A 138 17.15 -15.70 -2.54
CA LEU A 138 15.87 -15.25 -1.99
C LEU A 138 14.72 -15.26 -3.02
N VAL A 139 15.03 -15.08 -4.29
CA VAL A 139 14.03 -15.05 -5.37
C VAL A 139 13.85 -16.41 -6.08
N ASN A 140 14.65 -17.43 -5.70
CA ASN A 140 14.70 -18.73 -6.38
C ASN A 140 14.24 -19.90 -5.50
N VAL A 141 13.82 -19.64 -4.26
CA VAL A 141 13.34 -20.66 -3.31
C VAL A 141 11.87 -20.41 -2.97
N LEU A 142 11.22 -21.38 -2.34
CA LEU A 142 9.81 -21.28 -1.89
C LEU A 142 8.89 -20.84 -3.05
N GLU A 143 8.16 -19.73 -2.88
CA GLU A 143 7.26 -19.21 -3.92
C GLU A 143 8.01 -18.88 -5.22
N GLY A 144 9.26 -18.40 -5.13
CA GLY A 144 10.10 -18.08 -6.29
C GLY A 144 10.46 -19.30 -7.15
N GLU A 145 10.67 -20.47 -6.53
CA GLU A 145 10.89 -21.73 -7.23
C GLU A 145 9.68 -22.14 -8.08
N HIS A 146 8.47 -21.93 -7.54
CA HIS A 146 7.22 -22.30 -8.20
C HIS A 146 6.67 -21.21 -9.14
N ARG A 147 7.22 -20.01 -9.08
CA ARG A 147 6.80 -18.84 -9.86
C ARG A 147 7.99 -18.13 -10.49
N PRO A 148 8.70 -18.75 -11.47
CA PRO A 148 9.87 -18.14 -12.12
C PRO A 148 9.56 -16.74 -12.66
N GLY A 149 10.40 -15.74 -12.36
CA GLY A 149 10.25 -14.35 -12.81
C GLY A 149 9.22 -13.50 -12.02
N HIS A 150 8.45 -14.12 -11.12
CA HIS A 150 7.45 -13.38 -10.33
C HIS A 150 8.07 -12.25 -9.51
N PHE A 151 9.12 -12.56 -8.76
CA PHE A 151 9.77 -11.55 -7.91
C PHE A 151 10.52 -10.49 -8.72
N ASP A 152 10.99 -10.80 -9.94
CA ASP A 152 11.53 -9.78 -10.84
C ASP A 152 10.45 -8.77 -11.23
N GLY A 153 9.25 -9.25 -11.56
CA GLY A 153 8.09 -8.39 -11.84
C GLY A 153 7.66 -7.57 -10.62
N VAL A 154 7.68 -8.16 -9.43
CA VAL A 154 7.33 -7.47 -8.17
C VAL A 154 8.36 -6.38 -7.86
N MET A 155 9.65 -6.71 -7.88
CA MET A 155 10.72 -5.73 -7.64
C MET A 155 10.65 -4.56 -8.60
N ARG A 156 10.47 -4.88 -9.88
CA ARG A 156 10.39 -3.90 -10.96
C ARG A 156 9.28 -2.88 -10.70
N VAL A 157 8.06 -3.35 -10.44
CA VAL A 157 6.92 -2.44 -10.21
C VAL A 157 7.04 -1.69 -8.91
N VAL A 158 7.45 -2.34 -7.81
CA VAL A 158 7.58 -1.67 -6.51
C VAL A 158 8.66 -0.60 -6.54
N LYS A 159 9.80 -0.87 -7.21
CA LYS A 159 10.82 0.16 -7.43
C LYS A 159 10.27 1.37 -8.17
N LEU A 160 9.53 1.15 -9.27
CA LEU A 160 8.93 2.24 -10.03
C LEU A 160 7.93 3.05 -9.17
N LEU A 161 7.10 2.36 -8.39
CA LEU A 161 6.17 3.02 -7.48
C LEU A 161 6.91 3.80 -6.37
N PHE A 162 8.03 3.30 -5.86
CA PHE A 162 8.88 4.03 -4.93
C PHE A 162 9.50 5.28 -5.59
N ASP A 163 9.96 5.19 -6.82
CA ASP A 163 10.50 6.33 -7.59
C ASP A 163 9.41 7.39 -7.91
N ILE A 164 8.15 6.96 -7.98
CA ILE A 164 7.02 7.85 -8.24
C ILE A 164 6.56 8.55 -6.95
N VAL A 165 6.39 7.79 -5.86
CA VAL A 165 5.83 8.28 -4.60
C VAL A 165 6.89 8.91 -3.71
N GLN A 166 8.11 8.40 -3.73
CA GLN A 166 9.24 8.78 -2.85
C GLN A 166 8.83 8.79 -1.37
N PRO A 167 8.33 7.64 -0.84
CA PRO A 167 7.84 7.58 0.52
C PRO A 167 8.99 7.48 1.53
N ASP A 168 8.77 7.98 2.76
CA ASP A 168 9.67 7.73 3.90
C ASP A 168 9.48 6.30 4.44
N LYS A 169 8.23 5.80 4.41
CA LYS A 169 7.87 4.48 4.92
C LYS A 169 6.96 3.74 3.95
N ALA A 170 7.21 2.45 3.76
CA ALA A 170 6.40 1.59 2.91
C ALA A 170 5.87 0.39 3.69
N PHE A 171 4.56 0.10 3.59
CA PHE A 171 3.85 -0.89 4.39
C PHE A 171 3.45 -2.09 3.55
N PHE A 172 3.85 -3.29 3.99
CA PHE A 172 3.57 -4.56 3.32
C PHE A 172 2.99 -5.58 4.30
N GLY A 173 2.04 -6.39 3.85
CA GLY A 173 1.49 -7.45 4.67
C GLY A 173 2.44 -8.65 4.81
N LEU A 174 2.65 -9.12 6.03
CA LEU A 174 3.47 -10.31 6.32
C LEU A 174 2.83 -11.62 5.83
N LYS A 175 1.62 -11.57 5.29
CA LYS A 175 1.01 -12.68 4.56
C LYS A 175 1.89 -13.11 3.38
N ASP A 176 2.41 -12.16 2.63
CA ASP A 176 3.30 -12.38 1.49
C ASP A 176 4.76 -12.16 1.95
N PHE A 177 5.18 -12.97 2.95
CA PHE A 177 6.42 -12.76 3.71
C PHE A 177 7.67 -12.75 2.84
N GLN A 178 7.76 -13.65 1.86
CA GLN A 178 8.91 -13.68 0.94
C GLN A 178 8.96 -12.39 0.10
N GLN A 179 7.82 -11.90 -0.38
CA GLN A 179 7.73 -10.61 -1.06
C GLN A 179 8.25 -9.46 -0.17
N PHE A 180 7.83 -9.43 1.10
CA PHE A 180 8.31 -8.44 2.05
C PHE A 180 9.84 -8.45 2.18
N LEU A 181 10.45 -9.63 2.34
CA LEU A 181 11.91 -9.78 2.42
C LEU A 181 12.62 -9.35 1.12
N VAL A 182 12.03 -9.68 -0.03
CA VAL A 182 12.55 -9.28 -1.36
C VAL A 182 12.57 -7.76 -1.47
N ILE A 183 11.49 -7.08 -1.08
CA ILE A 183 11.40 -5.61 -1.14
C ILE A 183 12.35 -4.94 -0.16
N GLN A 184 12.47 -5.45 1.08
CA GLN A 184 13.46 -4.94 2.03
C GLN A 184 14.89 -5.05 1.48
N LYS A 185 15.23 -6.21 0.90
CA LYS A 185 16.56 -6.43 0.34
C LYS A 185 16.79 -5.54 -0.88
N MET A 186 15.81 -5.37 -1.75
CA MET A 186 15.86 -4.45 -2.89
C MET A 186 16.14 -3.02 -2.43
N ALA A 187 15.37 -2.49 -1.49
CA ALA A 187 15.56 -1.13 -0.97
C ALA A 187 16.97 -0.93 -0.41
N LYS A 188 17.47 -1.92 0.34
CA LYS A 188 18.84 -1.91 0.90
C LYS A 188 19.92 -1.93 -0.17
N VAL A 189 19.81 -2.81 -1.18
CA VAL A 189 20.81 -2.94 -2.27
C VAL A 189 20.86 -1.68 -3.13
N LEU A 190 19.71 -1.03 -3.33
CA LEU A 190 19.60 0.22 -4.07
C LEU A 190 19.89 1.47 -3.24
N ASN A 191 20.24 1.32 -1.95
CA ASN A 191 20.45 2.43 -1.01
C ASN A 191 19.28 3.43 -1.01
N MET A 192 18.04 2.90 -1.05
CA MET A 192 16.85 3.74 -0.96
C MET A 192 16.62 4.17 0.49
N GLU A 193 16.37 5.44 0.72
CA GLU A 193 16.07 6.01 2.05
C GLU A 193 14.59 5.77 2.42
N ILE A 194 14.17 4.50 2.42
CA ILE A 194 12.79 4.08 2.68
C ILE A 194 12.80 3.02 3.79
N GLU A 195 12.03 3.26 4.85
CA GLU A 195 11.78 2.25 5.87
C GLU A 195 10.68 1.28 5.40
N VAL A 196 11.04 0.03 5.08
CA VAL A 196 10.08 -1.01 4.65
C VAL A 196 9.58 -1.78 5.87
N LEU A 197 8.29 -1.67 6.16
CA LEU A 197 7.62 -2.17 7.35
C LEU A 197 6.68 -3.34 7.02
N GLY A 198 6.76 -4.40 7.82
CA GLY A 198 5.83 -5.53 7.78
C GLY A 198 4.65 -5.31 8.73
N CYS A 199 3.44 -5.56 8.25
CA CYS A 199 2.21 -5.50 9.03
C CYS A 199 1.62 -6.90 9.23
N ASP A 200 1.01 -7.14 10.38
CA ASP A 200 0.46 -8.42 10.76
C ASP A 200 -0.60 -8.95 9.81
N ILE A 201 -0.72 -10.28 9.76
CA ILE A 201 -1.69 -10.97 8.92
C ILE A 201 -3.10 -10.76 9.49
N VAL A 202 -3.98 -10.15 8.70
CA VAL A 202 -5.41 -10.11 9.00
C VAL A 202 -6.07 -11.37 8.49
N ARG A 203 -6.94 -11.96 9.34
CA ARG A 203 -7.61 -13.22 9.06
C ARG A 203 -9.12 -13.07 9.05
N GLU A 204 -9.79 -13.92 8.29
CA GLU A 204 -11.24 -14.13 8.36
C GLU A 204 -11.63 -14.72 9.73
N GLU A 205 -12.92 -14.67 10.09
CA GLU A 205 -13.41 -15.25 11.35
C GLU A 205 -13.07 -16.74 11.52
N ASN A 206 -13.02 -17.49 10.41
CA ASN A 206 -12.62 -18.90 10.38
C ASN A 206 -11.09 -19.09 10.49
N GLY A 207 -10.30 -17.98 10.55
CA GLY A 207 -8.86 -17.99 10.68
C GLY A 207 -8.07 -18.00 9.37
N LEU A 208 -8.72 -18.16 8.21
CA LEU A 208 -8.04 -18.09 6.91
C LEU A 208 -7.45 -16.67 6.71
N ALA A 209 -6.21 -16.60 6.23
CA ALA A 209 -5.63 -15.32 5.88
C ALA A 209 -6.45 -14.64 4.77
N MET A 210 -6.76 -13.34 4.95
CA MET A 210 -7.53 -12.59 3.97
C MET A 210 -6.78 -12.48 2.64
N SER A 211 -7.49 -12.73 1.54
CA SER A 211 -6.99 -12.62 0.18
C SER A 211 -8.11 -12.31 -0.81
N SER A 212 -7.86 -11.45 -1.78
CA SER A 212 -8.78 -11.18 -2.89
C SER A 212 -9.13 -12.47 -3.66
N ARG A 213 -8.24 -13.47 -3.65
CA ARG A 213 -8.45 -14.77 -4.27
C ARG A 213 -9.37 -15.70 -3.48
N ASN A 214 -9.62 -15.44 -2.19
CA ASN A 214 -10.55 -16.24 -1.39
C ASN A 214 -11.97 -16.25 -1.98
N LYS A 215 -12.38 -15.15 -2.62
CA LYS A 215 -13.68 -15.05 -3.31
C LYS A 215 -13.86 -16.06 -4.46
N ARG A 216 -12.79 -16.67 -4.94
CA ARG A 216 -12.81 -17.66 -6.04
C ARG A 216 -12.92 -19.11 -5.55
N LEU A 217 -12.75 -19.34 -4.24
CA LEU A 217 -12.76 -20.67 -3.66
C LEU A 217 -14.19 -21.17 -3.47
N SER A 218 -14.45 -22.40 -3.87
CA SER A 218 -15.65 -23.15 -3.50
C SER A 218 -15.67 -23.44 -1.98
N ASN A 219 -16.83 -23.80 -1.45
CA ASN A 219 -16.97 -24.15 -0.03
C ASN A 219 -16.06 -25.32 0.41
N THR A 220 -15.76 -26.24 -0.50
CA THR A 220 -14.85 -27.37 -0.23
C THR A 220 -13.40 -26.90 -0.19
N GLU A 221 -13.00 -26.06 -1.14
CA GLU A 221 -11.65 -25.48 -1.19
C GLU A 221 -11.38 -24.56 0.01
N LEU A 222 -12.36 -23.76 0.45
CA LEU A 222 -12.27 -22.96 1.67
C LEU A 222 -11.99 -23.83 2.90
N LYS A 223 -12.71 -24.96 3.05
CA LYS A 223 -12.47 -25.91 4.15
C LYS A 223 -11.07 -26.50 4.09
N ASN A 224 -10.59 -26.86 2.90
CA ASN A 224 -9.26 -27.43 2.70
C ASN A 224 -8.15 -26.40 2.97
N ALA A 225 -8.35 -25.14 2.58
CA ALA A 225 -7.40 -24.05 2.82
C ALA A 225 -7.13 -23.79 4.32
N LEU A 226 -8.09 -24.10 5.20
CA LEU A 226 -7.92 -23.96 6.66
C LEU A 226 -6.89 -24.94 7.26
N VAL A 227 -6.54 -26.03 6.55
CA VAL A 227 -5.50 -26.97 7.01
C VAL A 227 -4.13 -26.31 7.10
N LEU A 228 -3.87 -25.31 6.29
CA LEU A 228 -2.60 -24.55 6.29
C LEU A 228 -2.43 -23.63 7.50
N GLN A 229 -3.45 -23.54 8.35
CA GLN A 229 -3.46 -22.66 9.53
C GLN A 229 -3.05 -23.38 10.82
N LYS A 230 -3.00 -24.71 10.80
CA LYS A 230 -2.61 -25.56 11.92
C LYS A 230 -1.10 -25.77 11.94
#